data_075fd433c66ff0d4c96d65961bb423fb
#
_entry.id   075fd433c66ff0d4c96d65961bb423fb
#
_cell.length_a   1.000
_cell.length_b   1.000
_cell.length_c   1.000
_cell.angle_alpha   90.00
_cell.angle_beta   90.00
_cell.angle_gamma   90.00
#
_symmetry.space_group_name_H-M   'P 1'
#
loop_
_entity.id
_entity.type
_entity.pdbx_description
1 polymer ?
#
loop_
_entity_poly.entity_id
_entity_poly.type
_entity_poly.pdbx_seq_one_letter_code
_entity_poly.pdbx_strand_id
1 'polypeptide(L)'
;KLLDDFIRQFPANADGYLRRANYYASKGKDDQTWYDKAVADFNQALKVAQKKDDVYYNIGKLMYAYQLSKPEKTYKDWTYDTALKNVRQAIAIDPLPIYIQMEGDILFAQQDYAGALAAYEKVNTSNIASPATFFSAAKTKELLKGEPKEVVALMDSCITRCPQPITADFAPYLLERAQMNMNADQARNAMLDYDAYHTAV
;
A
#
# COMPACT_ATOMS: atom_id res chain seq x y z
N LYS A 1 -25.59 -10.96 -6.61
CA LYS A 1 -26.89 -10.52 -7.17
C LYS A 1 -26.87 -9.03 -7.54
N LEU A 2 -26.65 -8.10 -6.62
CA LEU A 2 -26.67 -6.66 -6.94
C LEU A 2 -25.65 -6.28 -8.03
N LEU A 3 -24.40 -6.73 -7.93
CA LEU A 3 -23.36 -6.47 -8.93
C LEU A 3 -23.64 -7.17 -10.27
N ASP A 4 -24.25 -8.35 -10.26
CA ASP A 4 -24.63 -9.05 -11.50
C ASP A 4 -25.73 -8.31 -12.24
N ASP A 5 -26.70 -7.78 -11.50
CA ASP A 5 -27.80 -6.99 -12.06
C ASP A 5 -27.27 -5.66 -12.63
N PHE A 6 -26.33 -4.99 -11.91
CA PHE A 6 -25.66 -3.79 -12.39
C PHE A 6 -24.88 -4.04 -13.69
N ILE A 7 -24.05 -5.09 -13.73
CA ILE A 7 -23.26 -5.44 -14.92
C ILE A 7 -24.18 -5.80 -16.11
N ARG A 8 -25.30 -6.47 -15.85
CA ARG A 8 -26.27 -6.78 -16.91
C ARG A 8 -26.90 -5.53 -17.51
N GLN A 9 -27.17 -4.54 -16.66
CA GLN A 9 -27.75 -3.26 -17.09
C GLN A 9 -26.70 -2.36 -17.77
N PHE A 10 -25.44 -2.41 -17.31
CA PHE A 10 -24.35 -1.55 -17.77
C PHE A 10 -23.11 -2.37 -18.18
N PRO A 11 -23.19 -3.19 -19.24
CA PRO A 11 -22.12 -4.14 -19.60
C PRO A 11 -20.81 -3.46 -20.08
N ALA A 12 -20.86 -2.19 -20.45
CA ALA A 12 -19.69 -1.40 -20.85
C ALA A 12 -19.06 -0.63 -19.68
N ASN A 13 -19.58 -0.75 -18.46
CA ASN A 13 -19.06 -0.06 -17.28
C ASN A 13 -18.01 -0.94 -16.60
N ALA A 14 -16.73 -0.50 -16.64
CA ALA A 14 -15.61 -1.22 -16.03
C ALA A 14 -15.71 -1.33 -14.50
N ASP A 15 -16.26 -0.32 -13.81
CA ASP A 15 -16.37 -0.27 -12.35
C ASP A 15 -17.23 -1.44 -11.79
N GLY A 16 -18.27 -1.83 -12.50
CA GLY A 16 -19.08 -2.99 -12.13
C GLY A 16 -18.27 -4.28 -12.06
N TYR A 17 -17.43 -4.52 -13.05
CA TYR A 17 -16.54 -5.68 -13.10
C TYR A 17 -15.45 -5.57 -12.04
N LEU A 18 -14.83 -4.38 -11.85
CA LEU A 18 -13.82 -4.16 -10.81
C LEU A 18 -14.34 -4.45 -9.40
N ARG A 19 -15.52 -3.94 -9.07
CA ARG A 19 -16.17 -4.20 -7.78
C ARG A 19 -16.48 -5.68 -7.58
N ARG A 20 -16.95 -6.36 -8.61
CA ARG A 20 -17.25 -7.79 -8.51
C ARG A 20 -15.98 -8.63 -8.45
N ALA A 21 -14.93 -8.28 -9.18
CA ALA A 21 -13.62 -8.91 -9.08
C ALA A 21 -13.05 -8.80 -7.65
N ASN A 22 -13.07 -7.60 -7.05
CA ASN A 22 -12.62 -7.38 -5.68
C ASN A 22 -13.46 -8.17 -4.66
N TYR A 23 -14.78 -8.26 -4.85
CA TYR A 23 -15.64 -9.11 -4.03
C TYR A 23 -15.25 -10.59 -4.16
N TYR A 24 -15.03 -11.10 -5.37
CA TYR A 24 -14.59 -12.49 -5.56
C TYR A 24 -13.23 -12.72 -4.91
N ALA A 25 -12.28 -11.82 -5.08
CA ALA A 25 -10.98 -11.90 -4.45
C ALA A 25 -11.05 -11.99 -2.92
N SER A 26 -11.94 -11.22 -2.28
CA SER A 26 -12.15 -11.27 -0.83
C SER A 26 -12.71 -12.60 -0.33
N LYS A 27 -13.30 -13.42 -1.21
CA LYS A 27 -13.80 -14.78 -0.92
C LYS A 27 -12.76 -15.87 -1.14
N GLY A 28 -11.68 -15.55 -1.86
CA GLY A 28 -10.69 -16.53 -2.33
C GLY A 28 -9.72 -17.06 -1.28
N LYS A 29 -9.97 -16.93 0.03
CA LYS A 29 -9.02 -17.33 1.08
C LYS A 29 -8.48 -18.75 0.91
N ASP A 30 -9.33 -19.72 0.58
CA ASP A 30 -8.97 -21.14 0.48
C ASP A 30 -9.44 -21.85 -0.80
N ASP A 31 -10.18 -21.14 -1.65
CA ASP A 31 -10.75 -21.67 -2.88
C ASP A 31 -10.30 -20.85 -4.09
N GLN A 32 -9.44 -21.44 -4.92
CA GLN A 32 -8.90 -20.82 -6.13
C GLN A 32 -9.96 -20.43 -7.17
N THR A 33 -11.12 -21.06 -7.14
CA THR A 33 -12.20 -20.73 -8.09
C THR A 33 -12.68 -19.30 -7.97
N TRP A 34 -12.56 -18.69 -6.79
CA TRP A 34 -12.89 -17.29 -6.58
C TRP A 34 -11.88 -16.35 -7.25
N TYR A 35 -10.60 -16.71 -7.23
CA TYR A 35 -9.57 -15.95 -7.95
C TYR A 35 -9.73 -16.06 -9.46
N ASP A 36 -10.14 -17.24 -9.99
CA ASP A 36 -10.47 -17.40 -11.41
C ASP A 36 -11.62 -16.47 -11.83
N LYS A 37 -12.66 -16.36 -11.01
CA LYS A 37 -13.78 -15.42 -11.24
C LYS A 37 -13.29 -13.96 -11.19
N ALA A 38 -12.45 -13.61 -10.24
CA ALA A 38 -11.87 -12.27 -10.13
C ALA A 38 -11.05 -11.92 -11.38
N VAL A 39 -10.18 -12.83 -11.83
CA VAL A 39 -9.39 -12.66 -13.07
C VAL A 39 -10.27 -12.49 -14.30
N ALA A 40 -11.36 -13.28 -14.42
CA ALA A 40 -12.28 -13.13 -15.54
C ALA A 40 -12.91 -11.73 -15.57
N ASP A 41 -13.32 -11.21 -14.43
CA ASP A 41 -13.88 -9.86 -14.32
C ASP A 41 -12.84 -8.76 -14.57
N PHE A 42 -11.60 -8.90 -14.06
CA PHE A 42 -10.52 -7.97 -14.41
C PHE A 42 -10.22 -7.93 -15.90
N ASN A 43 -10.19 -9.09 -16.56
CA ASN A 43 -10.00 -9.17 -18.00
C ASN A 43 -11.15 -8.51 -18.76
N GLN A 44 -12.37 -8.62 -18.26
CA GLN A 44 -13.51 -7.94 -18.86
C GLN A 44 -13.44 -6.42 -18.61
N ALA A 45 -13.07 -5.99 -17.41
CA ALA A 45 -12.85 -4.58 -17.11
C ALA A 45 -11.78 -3.97 -18.05
N LEU A 46 -10.66 -4.67 -18.29
CA LEU A 46 -9.62 -4.20 -19.24
C LEU A 46 -10.13 -4.04 -20.67
N LYS A 47 -11.12 -4.81 -21.09
CA LYS A 47 -11.71 -4.70 -22.45
C LYS A 47 -12.62 -3.48 -22.59
N VAL A 48 -13.36 -3.14 -21.53
CA VAL A 48 -14.39 -2.08 -21.60
C VAL A 48 -13.95 -0.75 -21.02
N ALA A 49 -12.88 -0.72 -20.20
CA ALA A 49 -12.36 0.52 -19.59
C ALA A 49 -11.81 1.47 -20.65
N GLN A 50 -12.25 2.73 -20.63
CA GLN A 50 -11.68 3.82 -21.42
C GLN A 50 -10.28 4.17 -20.94
N LYS A 51 -10.09 4.30 -19.62
CA LYS A 51 -8.81 4.48 -18.93
C LYS A 51 -8.55 3.24 -18.08
N LYS A 52 -7.37 2.65 -18.20
CA LYS A 52 -7.09 1.31 -17.67
C LYS A 52 -6.23 1.32 -16.40
N ASP A 53 -5.83 2.48 -15.93
CA ASP A 53 -4.96 2.65 -14.76
C ASP A 53 -5.54 1.98 -13.51
N ASP A 54 -6.79 2.28 -13.15
CA ASP A 54 -7.46 1.65 -12.01
C ASP A 54 -7.56 0.13 -12.13
N VAL A 55 -7.76 -0.38 -13.36
CA VAL A 55 -7.86 -1.83 -13.57
C VAL A 55 -6.50 -2.48 -13.31
N TYR A 56 -5.43 -1.95 -13.91
CA TYR A 56 -4.07 -2.44 -13.68
C TYR A 56 -3.65 -2.34 -12.22
N TYR A 57 -3.97 -1.22 -11.54
CA TYR A 57 -3.71 -1.06 -10.12
C TYR A 57 -4.41 -2.15 -9.29
N ASN A 58 -5.71 -2.39 -9.51
CA ASN A 58 -6.47 -3.41 -8.77
C ASN A 58 -5.95 -4.83 -9.03
N ILE A 59 -5.54 -5.15 -10.27
CA ILE A 59 -4.88 -6.43 -10.59
C ILE A 59 -3.57 -6.57 -9.80
N GLY A 60 -2.68 -5.58 -9.87
CA GLY A 60 -1.41 -5.58 -9.16
C GLY A 60 -1.58 -5.69 -7.65
N LYS A 61 -2.51 -4.92 -7.09
CA LYS A 61 -2.86 -4.96 -5.66
C LYS A 61 -3.34 -6.34 -5.21
N LEU A 62 -4.19 -7.00 -6.01
CA LEU A 62 -4.67 -8.34 -5.68
C LEU A 62 -3.53 -9.36 -5.72
N MET A 63 -2.68 -9.33 -6.75
CA MET A 63 -1.52 -10.22 -6.87
C MET A 63 -0.55 -10.04 -5.68
N TYR A 64 -0.26 -8.79 -5.31
CA TYR A 64 0.55 -8.45 -4.15
C TYR A 64 -0.03 -9.00 -2.85
N ALA A 65 -1.32 -8.73 -2.58
CA ALA A 65 -2.00 -9.20 -1.39
C ALA A 65 -2.05 -10.74 -1.31
N TYR A 66 -2.23 -11.41 -2.44
CA TYR A 66 -2.18 -12.87 -2.51
C TYR A 66 -0.80 -13.39 -2.14
N GLN A 67 0.26 -12.89 -2.76
CA GLN A 67 1.63 -13.34 -2.52
C GLN A 67 2.07 -13.05 -1.08
N LEU A 68 1.67 -11.91 -0.51
CA LEU A 68 1.95 -11.55 0.88
C LEU A 68 1.27 -12.49 1.87
N SER A 69 0.04 -12.92 1.57
CA SER A 69 -0.74 -13.80 2.45
C SER A 69 -0.39 -15.28 2.31
N LYS A 70 0.21 -15.68 1.19
CA LYS A 70 0.53 -17.08 0.85
C LYS A 70 1.90 -17.19 0.17
N PRO A 71 3.00 -16.84 0.87
CA PRO A 71 4.33 -16.78 0.27
C PRO A 71 4.81 -18.14 -0.27
N GLU A 72 4.35 -19.25 0.33
CA GLU A 72 4.71 -20.62 -0.06
C GLU A 72 3.89 -21.17 -1.23
N LYS A 73 2.89 -20.42 -1.71
CA LYS A 73 1.98 -20.85 -2.78
C LYS A 73 1.98 -19.85 -3.91
N THR A 74 2.20 -20.33 -5.11
CA THR A 74 1.98 -19.55 -6.32
C THR A 74 0.60 -19.89 -6.89
N TYR A 75 -0.13 -18.87 -7.33
CA TYR A 75 -1.35 -19.02 -8.11
C TYR A 75 -1.09 -18.48 -9.51
N LYS A 76 -1.00 -19.37 -10.50
CA LYS A 76 -0.61 -19.01 -11.86
C LYS A 76 0.73 -18.25 -11.87
N ASP A 77 0.76 -17.07 -12.49
CA ASP A 77 1.87 -16.13 -12.58
C ASP A 77 1.81 -15.00 -11.54
N TRP A 78 1.04 -15.18 -10.44
CA TRP A 78 0.88 -14.17 -9.40
C TRP A 78 2.12 -14.12 -8.50
N THR A 79 3.05 -13.29 -8.89
CA THR A 79 4.30 -13.01 -8.18
C THR A 79 4.40 -11.52 -7.90
N TYR A 80 5.34 -11.14 -7.04
CA TYR A 80 5.66 -9.71 -6.85
C TYR A 80 6.07 -9.03 -8.16
N ASP A 81 6.77 -9.72 -9.06
CA ASP A 81 7.19 -9.16 -10.36
C ASP A 81 5.99 -8.85 -11.26
N THR A 82 5.03 -9.76 -11.34
CA THR A 82 3.81 -9.53 -12.12
C THR A 82 2.90 -8.49 -11.48
N ALA A 83 2.83 -8.44 -10.16
CA ALA A 83 2.15 -7.37 -9.42
C ALA A 83 2.78 -6.01 -9.74
N LEU A 84 4.11 -5.89 -9.64
CA LEU A 84 4.87 -4.69 -9.93
C LEU A 84 4.67 -4.23 -11.38
N LYS A 85 4.70 -5.16 -12.34
CA LYS A 85 4.44 -4.87 -13.75
C LYS A 85 3.08 -4.21 -13.95
N ASN A 86 2.02 -4.73 -13.32
CA ASN A 86 0.68 -4.15 -13.43
C ASN A 86 0.62 -2.76 -12.79
N VAL A 87 1.18 -2.58 -11.58
CA VAL A 87 1.20 -1.27 -10.92
C VAL A 87 1.97 -0.24 -11.76
N ARG A 88 3.09 -0.61 -12.38
CA ARG A 88 3.84 0.27 -13.29
C ARG A 88 3.06 0.62 -14.56
N GLN A 89 2.21 -0.27 -15.06
CA GLN A 89 1.28 0.07 -16.15
C GLN A 89 0.24 1.11 -15.71
N ALA A 90 -0.26 1.02 -14.49
CA ALA A 90 -1.14 2.06 -13.94
C ALA A 90 -0.43 3.41 -13.83
N ILE A 91 0.78 3.44 -13.26
CA ILE A 91 1.62 4.65 -13.12
C ILE A 91 1.94 5.28 -14.48
N ALA A 92 2.19 4.47 -15.52
CA ALA A 92 2.48 4.96 -16.85
C ALA A 92 1.29 5.66 -17.52
N ILE A 93 0.06 5.29 -17.13
CA ILE A 93 -1.18 5.92 -17.64
C ILE A 93 -1.50 7.18 -16.82
N ASP A 94 -1.43 7.05 -15.48
CA ASP A 94 -1.65 8.16 -14.55
C ASP A 94 -0.77 7.96 -13.30
N PRO A 95 0.21 8.83 -13.03
CA PRO A 95 1.14 8.67 -11.91
C PRO A 95 0.51 9.09 -10.57
N LEU A 96 -0.61 8.50 -10.18
CA LEU A 96 -1.26 8.78 -8.90
C LEU A 96 -0.39 8.35 -7.72
N PRO A 97 -0.33 9.14 -6.63
CA PRO A 97 0.46 8.81 -5.44
C PRO A 97 0.14 7.43 -4.85
N ILE A 98 -1.12 7.00 -4.88
CA ILE A 98 -1.52 5.68 -4.38
C ILE A 98 -0.91 4.52 -5.21
N TYR A 99 -0.71 4.72 -6.51
CA TYR A 99 -0.06 3.70 -7.35
C TYR A 99 1.44 3.66 -7.09
N ILE A 100 2.07 4.83 -6.92
CA ILE A 100 3.50 4.95 -6.60
C ILE A 100 3.78 4.39 -5.20
N GLN A 101 2.89 4.59 -4.23
CA GLN A 101 2.99 3.96 -2.92
C GLN A 101 2.95 2.43 -3.03
N MET A 102 2.01 1.89 -3.82
CA MET A 102 1.93 0.45 -4.05
C MET A 102 3.18 -0.11 -4.74
N GLU A 103 3.81 0.64 -5.66
CA GLU A 103 5.12 0.28 -6.22
C GLU A 103 6.16 0.13 -5.10
N GLY A 104 6.22 1.10 -4.19
CA GLY A 104 7.11 1.05 -3.02
C GLY A 104 6.84 -0.16 -2.12
N ASP A 105 5.57 -0.44 -1.83
CA ASP A 105 5.16 -1.58 -0.98
C ASP A 105 5.57 -2.93 -1.60
N ILE A 106 5.44 -3.08 -2.93
CA ILE A 106 5.86 -4.29 -3.63
C ILE A 106 7.38 -4.41 -3.64
N LEU A 107 8.11 -3.34 -3.95
CA LEU A 107 9.58 -3.32 -3.93
C LEU A 107 10.12 -3.62 -2.53
N PHE A 108 9.49 -3.10 -1.49
CA PHE A 108 9.81 -3.45 -0.09
C PHE A 108 9.66 -4.94 0.18
N ALA A 109 8.56 -5.56 -0.26
CA ALA A 109 8.33 -7.00 -0.13
C ALA A 109 9.33 -7.85 -0.91
N GLN A 110 9.85 -7.33 -2.03
CA GLN A 110 10.96 -7.93 -2.79
C GLN A 110 12.34 -7.68 -2.17
N GLN A 111 12.42 -6.94 -1.06
CA GLN A 111 13.66 -6.50 -0.42
C GLN A 111 14.50 -5.53 -1.27
N ASP A 112 13.93 -4.95 -2.32
CA ASP A 112 14.52 -3.81 -3.02
C ASP A 112 14.23 -2.52 -2.23
N TYR A 113 14.92 -2.39 -1.10
CA TYR A 113 14.72 -1.25 -0.18
C TYR A 113 15.12 0.09 -0.81
N ALA A 114 16.10 0.11 -1.70
CA ALA A 114 16.49 1.34 -2.38
C ALA A 114 15.40 1.82 -3.35
N GLY A 115 14.85 0.93 -4.14
CA GLY A 115 13.71 1.22 -5.01
C GLY A 115 12.46 1.61 -4.22
N ALA A 116 12.18 0.90 -3.13
CA ALA A 116 11.05 1.21 -2.25
C ALA A 116 11.16 2.62 -1.65
N LEU A 117 12.33 2.98 -1.10
CA LEU A 117 12.56 4.32 -0.52
C LEU A 117 12.35 5.41 -1.58
N ALA A 118 12.90 5.24 -2.79
CA ALA A 118 12.72 6.20 -3.87
C ALA A 118 11.23 6.40 -4.26
N ALA A 119 10.45 5.32 -4.27
CA ALA A 119 9.01 5.39 -4.52
C ALA A 119 8.27 6.15 -3.39
N TYR A 120 8.55 5.84 -2.13
CA TYR A 120 7.93 6.54 -1.00
C TYR A 120 8.32 8.02 -0.94
N GLU A 121 9.58 8.36 -1.16
CA GLU A 121 10.04 9.75 -1.20
C GLU A 121 9.33 10.56 -2.29
N LYS A 122 9.11 9.95 -3.46
CA LYS A 122 8.33 10.58 -4.54
C LYS A 122 6.88 10.87 -4.11
N VAL A 123 6.24 9.98 -3.34
CA VAL A 123 4.90 10.23 -2.77
C VAL A 123 4.97 11.30 -1.69
N ASN A 124 5.99 11.29 -0.83
CA ASN A 124 6.15 12.21 0.29
C ASN A 124 6.28 13.68 -0.14
N THR A 125 6.71 13.95 -1.38
CA THR A 125 6.70 15.30 -1.96
C THR A 125 5.30 15.81 -2.32
N SER A 126 4.29 14.94 -2.33
CA SER A 126 2.92 15.31 -2.64
C SER A 126 2.16 15.84 -1.41
N ASN A 127 1.21 16.75 -1.64
CA ASN A 127 0.36 17.30 -0.57
C ASN A 127 -0.60 16.26 0.04
N ILE A 128 -0.77 15.10 -0.61
CA ILE A 128 -1.68 14.04 -0.19
C ILE A 128 -0.96 12.82 0.40
N ALA A 129 0.35 12.93 0.65
CA ALA A 129 1.10 11.87 1.31
C ALA A 129 0.51 11.57 2.71
N SER A 130 0.25 10.31 2.99
CA SER A 130 -0.33 9.85 4.25
C SER A 130 0.73 9.66 5.35
N PRO A 131 0.34 9.62 6.64
CA PRO A 131 1.25 9.20 7.71
C PRO A 131 1.94 7.87 7.39
N ALA A 132 1.19 6.89 6.87
CA ALA A 132 1.70 5.56 6.54
C ALA A 132 2.85 5.60 5.51
N THR A 133 2.81 6.51 4.51
CA THR A 133 3.87 6.60 3.51
C THR A 133 5.18 7.12 4.11
N PHE A 134 5.09 8.11 5.02
CA PHE A 134 6.27 8.59 5.76
C PHE A 134 6.83 7.52 6.69
N PHE A 135 5.95 6.76 7.36
CA PHE A 135 6.35 5.62 8.18
C PHE A 135 7.07 4.56 7.36
N SER A 136 6.53 4.17 6.20
CA SER A 136 7.17 3.20 5.30
C SER A 136 8.54 3.68 4.83
N ALA A 137 8.68 4.98 4.49
CA ALA A 137 9.96 5.56 4.12
C ALA A 137 10.97 5.52 5.30
N ALA A 138 10.54 5.86 6.52
CA ALA A 138 11.39 5.81 7.71
C ALA A 138 11.91 4.40 7.99
N LYS A 139 11.01 3.39 8.00
CA LYS A 139 11.38 1.98 8.19
C LYS A 139 12.32 1.48 7.10
N THR A 140 12.07 1.86 5.85
CA THR A 140 12.93 1.48 4.72
C THR A 140 14.32 2.11 4.85
N LYS A 141 14.39 3.38 5.23
CA LYS A 141 15.65 4.09 5.44
C LYS A 141 16.46 3.50 6.60
N GLU A 142 15.78 3.10 7.69
CA GLU A 142 16.40 2.38 8.81
C GLU A 142 17.03 1.05 8.36
N LEU A 143 16.32 0.26 7.55
CA LEU A 143 16.85 -1.00 6.97
C LEU A 143 18.06 -0.77 6.07
N LEU A 144 18.11 0.33 5.35
CA LEU A 144 19.25 0.76 4.55
C LEU A 144 20.42 1.34 5.39
N LYS A 145 20.30 1.33 6.72
CA LYS A 145 21.28 1.92 7.66
C LYS A 145 21.54 3.41 7.38
N GLY A 146 20.47 4.13 7.01
CA GLY A 146 20.50 5.58 6.84
C GLY A 146 20.78 6.30 8.17
N GLU A 147 21.15 7.58 8.06
CA GLU A 147 21.46 8.39 9.23
C GLU A 147 20.27 8.47 10.20
N PRO A 148 20.44 8.14 11.50
CA PRO A 148 19.35 8.08 12.47
C PRO A 148 18.51 9.38 12.53
N LYS A 149 19.13 10.53 12.38
CA LYS A 149 18.43 11.82 12.36
C LYS A 149 17.51 12.00 11.17
N GLU A 150 17.86 11.44 10.01
CA GLU A 150 17.01 11.47 8.83
C GLU A 150 15.82 10.51 8.96
N VAL A 151 16.02 9.37 9.63
CA VAL A 151 14.95 8.43 9.96
C VAL A 151 13.94 9.10 10.91
N VAL A 152 14.42 9.77 11.95
CA VAL A 152 13.58 10.54 12.88
C VAL A 152 12.81 11.65 12.16
N ALA A 153 13.43 12.40 11.25
CA ALA A 153 12.78 13.47 10.49
C ALA A 153 11.59 12.95 9.62
N LEU A 154 11.71 11.74 9.07
CA LEU A 154 10.60 11.09 8.38
C LEU A 154 9.46 10.73 9.35
N MET A 155 9.77 10.26 10.55
CA MET A 155 8.78 9.98 11.58
C MET A 155 8.13 11.25 12.13
N ASP A 156 8.85 12.35 12.24
CA ASP A 156 8.29 13.66 12.59
C ASP A 156 7.24 14.09 11.56
N SER A 157 7.55 13.90 10.28
CA SER A 157 6.62 14.15 9.18
C SER A 157 5.39 13.23 9.25
N CYS A 158 5.58 11.95 9.60
CA CYS A 158 4.49 11.00 9.84
C CYS A 158 3.56 11.49 10.94
N ILE A 159 4.09 11.82 12.12
CA ILE A 159 3.30 12.29 13.27
C ILE A 159 2.59 13.60 13.00
N THR A 160 3.24 14.54 12.31
CA THR A 160 2.63 15.83 11.95
C THR A 160 1.41 15.67 11.03
N ARG A 161 1.36 14.61 10.24
CA ARG A 161 0.25 14.32 9.34
C ARG A 161 -0.86 13.45 9.98
N CYS A 162 -0.63 12.93 11.18
CA CYS A 162 -1.70 12.27 11.93
C CYS A 162 -2.76 13.28 12.38
N PRO A 163 -4.03 12.85 12.51
CA PRO A 163 -5.06 13.67 13.16
C PRO A 163 -4.63 14.14 14.55
N GLN A 164 -5.01 15.35 14.93
CA GLN A 164 -4.71 15.91 16.25
C GLN A 164 -6.00 16.15 17.04
N PRO A 165 -6.08 15.76 18.32
CA PRO A 165 -5.06 15.01 19.07
C PRO A 165 -4.86 13.60 18.49
N ILE A 166 -3.68 13.01 18.69
CA ILE A 166 -3.39 11.64 18.24
C ILE A 166 -4.32 10.67 18.97
N THR A 167 -5.01 9.84 18.18
CA THR A 167 -5.92 8.81 18.69
C THR A 167 -5.22 7.45 18.78
N ALA A 168 -5.86 6.48 19.46
CA ALA A 168 -5.35 5.11 19.61
C ALA A 168 -4.95 4.45 18.28
N ASP A 169 -5.64 4.75 17.17
CA ASP A 169 -5.32 4.20 15.84
C ASP A 169 -3.95 4.66 15.31
N PHE A 170 -3.49 5.85 15.71
CA PHE A 170 -2.21 6.45 15.29
C PHE A 170 -1.14 6.40 16.37
N ALA A 171 -1.52 6.07 17.61
CA ALA A 171 -0.58 5.96 18.74
C ALA A 171 0.62 5.02 18.48
N PRO A 172 0.51 3.90 17.74
CA PRO A 172 1.65 3.06 17.41
C PRO A 172 2.80 3.81 16.72
N TYR A 173 2.53 4.86 15.94
CA TYR A 173 3.60 5.67 15.32
C TYR A 173 4.45 6.43 16.35
N LEU A 174 3.87 6.79 17.52
CA LEU A 174 4.63 7.40 18.61
C LEU A 174 5.65 6.42 19.20
N LEU A 175 5.26 5.15 19.40
CA LEU A 175 6.19 4.11 19.88
C LEU A 175 7.35 3.89 18.88
N GLU A 176 7.03 3.83 17.59
CA GLU A 176 8.05 3.67 16.56
C GLU A 176 9.01 4.88 16.53
N ARG A 177 8.48 6.12 16.65
CA ARG A 177 9.32 7.31 16.73
C ARG A 177 10.16 7.33 18.01
N ALA A 178 9.59 6.91 19.15
CA ALA A 178 10.35 6.78 20.39
C ALA A 178 11.56 5.86 20.22
N GLN A 179 11.39 4.71 19.61
CA GLN A 179 12.49 3.78 19.33
C GLN A 179 13.56 4.41 18.40
N MET A 180 13.12 5.09 17.35
CA MET A 180 14.04 5.78 16.43
C MET A 180 14.76 6.94 17.11
N ASN A 181 14.09 7.69 18.01
CA ASN A 181 14.71 8.72 18.85
C ASN A 181 15.79 8.12 19.77
N MET A 182 15.55 6.95 20.36
CA MET A 182 16.59 6.25 21.16
C MET A 182 17.79 5.88 20.30
N ASN A 183 17.58 5.37 19.10
CA ASN A 183 18.65 5.03 18.16
C ASN A 183 19.46 6.26 17.69
N ALA A 184 18.86 7.46 17.77
CA ALA A 184 19.47 8.74 17.41
C ALA A 184 20.07 9.51 18.63
N ASP A 185 20.19 8.87 19.79
CA ASP A 185 20.64 9.48 21.05
C ASP A 185 19.74 10.64 21.54
N GLN A 186 18.46 10.62 21.20
CA GLN A 186 17.47 11.64 21.56
C GLN A 186 16.52 11.15 22.66
N ALA A 187 17.08 10.67 23.78
CA ALA A 187 16.32 10.03 24.86
C ALA A 187 15.17 10.89 25.43
N ARG A 188 15.37 12.23 25.51
CA ARG A 188 14.30 13.14 25.96
C ARG A 188 13.09 13.11 25.02
N ASN A 189 13.31 13.11 23.71
CA ASN A 189 12.23 13.06 22.72
C ASN A 189 11.52 11.71 22.78
N ALA A 190 12.27 10.62 22.96
CA ALA A 190 11.69 9.29 23.15
C ALA A 190 10.76 9.23 24.36
N MET A 191 11.16 9.83 25.50
CA MET A 191 10.28 9.90 26.69
C MET A 191 8.99 10.66 26.43
N LEU A 192 9.06 11.80 25.72
CA LEU A 192 7.86 12.56 25.34
C LEU A 192 6.92 11.75 24.45
N ASP A 193 7.46 10.93 23.56
CA ASP A 193 6.66 10.05 22.72
C ASP A 193 5.97 8.93 23.52
N TYR A 194 6.66 8.32 24.50
CA TYR A 194 6.05 7.35 25.42
C TYR A 194 4.92 7.96 26.24
N ASP A 195 5.11 9.17 26.79
CA ASP A 195 4.07 9.87 27.54
C ASP A 195 2.85 10.21 26.66
N ALA A 196 3.12 10.67 25.42
CA ALA A 196 2.05 10.94 24.44
C ALA A 196 1.30 9.68 24.04
N TYR A 197 2.00 8.55 23.85
CA TYR A 197 1.38 7.25 23.60
C TYR A 197 0.42 6.85 24.73
N HIS A 198 0.86 6.90 26.00
CA HIS A 198 0.01 6.56 27.13
C HIS A 198 -1.18 7.50 27.31
N THR A 199 -1.13 8.70 26.75
CA THR A 199 -2.25 9.63 26.76
C THR A 199 -3.26 9.31 25.65
N ALA A 200 -2.82 8.70 24.55
CA ALA A 200 -3.64 8.41 23.37
C ALA A 200 -4.38 7.05 23.44
N VAL A 201 -3.93 6.14 24.29
CA VAL A 201 -4.51 4.78 24.51
C VAL A 201 -5.19 4.68 25.85
#